data_dfed1414a5d4e920058ca328c0d5d2d6
#
_entry.id   dfed1414a5d4e920058ca328c0d5d2d6
#
_cell.length_a   1.000
_cell.length_b   1.000
_cell.length_c   1.000
_cell.angle_alpha   90.00
_cell.angle_beta   90.00
_cell.angle_gamma   90.00
#
_symmetry.space_group_name_H-M   'P 1'
#
loop_
_entity.id
_entity.type
_entity.pdbx_description
1 polymer ?
#
loop_
_entity_poly.entity_id
_entity_poly.type
_entity_poly.pdbx_seq_one_letter_code
_entity_poly.pdbx_strand_id
1 'polypeptide(L)'
;MEELRQTKNFTKRDYRLSENKLFYNHSKFGNSNEIDIPFENIEGEKVSHKISNNNTLFFSVLVYIVAIALFISKINNGGDDQSVSLFWAVIATIILAFYWFNRDDFWKIKLTDNNYLYIHKNIPNKEIPENFINSLISKRNEYLKENYLIIDENLDYQSQLSNFKWLKSIGAISKIEFEEKYLELKATVNPRKTDIGFGK
;
A
#
# COMPACT_ATOMS: atom_id res chain seq x y z
N MET A 1 -15.65 3.00 -14.57
CA MET A 1 -15.24 3.03 -13.13
C MET A 1 -14.25 1.89 -12.96
N GLU A 2 -13.04 2.16 -12.49
CA GLU A 2 -12.05 1.12 -12.29
C GLU A 2 -12.19 0.53 -10.91
N GLU A 3 -12.28 -0.79 -10.85
CA GLU A 3 -12.45 -1.55 -9.61
C GLU A 3 -11.38 -2.63 -9.48
N LEU A 4 -10.90 -2.84 -8.26
CA LEU A 4 -10.04 -3.96 -7.89
C LEU A 4 -10.67 -4.71 -6.71
N ARG A 5 -10.91 -6.01 -6.89
CA ARG A 5 -11.41 -6.89 -5.83
C ARG A 5 -10.39 -7.95 -5.50
N GLN A 6 -10.06 -8.08 -4.24
CA GLN A 6 -9.08 -9.03 -3.73
C GLN A 6 -9.65 -9.84 -2.57
N THR A 7 -9.52 -11.16 -2.64
CA THR A 7 -9.97 -12.04 -1.56
C THR A 7 -8.84 -12.99 -1.18
N LYS A 8 -8.49 -13.02 0.11
CA LYS A 8 -7.53 -13.97 0.69
C LYS A 8 -7.88 -14.26 2.14
N ASN A 9 -7.84 -15.53 2.55
CA ASN A 9 -7.99 -15.97 3.93
C ASN A 9 -9.20 -15.32 4.66
N PHE A 10 -10.42 -15.40 4.05
CA PHE A 10 -11.66 -14.80 4.56
C PHE A 10 -11.66 -13.27 4.67
N THR A 11 -10.64 -12.62 4.11
CA THR A 11 -10.54 -11.16 4.01
C THR A 11 -10.83 -10.73 2.58
N LYS A 12 -11.82 -9.86 2.41
CA LYS A 12 -12.13 -9.21 1.12
C LYS A 12 -11.71 -7.75 1.19
N ARG A 13 -11.13 -7.26 0.10
CA ARG A 13 -10.77 -5.85 -0.09
C ARG A 13 -11.28 -5.42 -1.45
N ASP A 14 -12.14 -4.43 -1.45
CA ASP A 14 -12.69 -3.85 -2.66
C ASP A 14 -12.25 -2.39 -2.76
N TYR A 15 -11.72 -2.03 -3.91
CA TYR A 15 -11.24 -0.68 -4.23
C TYR A 15 -11.99 -0.19 -5.44
N ARG A 16 -12.52 1.03 -5.39
CA ARG A 16 -13.20 1.69 -6.52
C ARG A 16 -12.69 3.11 -6.68
N LEU A 17 -12.23 3.45 -7.88
CA LEU A 17 -11.83 4.80 -8.23
C LEU A 17 -13.05 5.63 -8.60
N SER A 18 -13.15 6.82 -8.01
CA SER A 18 -14.09 7.87 -8.39
C SER A 18 -13.34 9.02 -9.08
N GLU A 19 -13.99 10.17 -9.24
CA GLU A 19 -13.40 11.37 -9.87
C GLU A 19 -12.38 12.06 -8.96
N ASN A 20 -12.61 12.06 -7.63
CA ASN A 20 -11.80 12.79 -6.65
C ASN A 20 -11.38 11.96 -5.44
N LYS A 21 -11.73 10.67 -5.38
CA LYS A 21 -11.44 9.81 -4.23
C LYS A 21 -11.38 8.34 -4.58
N LEU A 22 -10.77 7.57 -3.70
CA LEU A 22 -10.78 6.12 -3.67
C LEU A 22 -11.76 5.63 -2.61
N PHE A 23 -12.73 4.81 -3.00
CA PHE A 23 -13.54 4.02 -2.07
C PHE A 23 -12.79 2.74 -1.72
N TYR A 24 -12.60 2.50 -0.45
CA TYR A 24 -11.97 1.28 0.07
C TYR A 24 -12.90 0.57 1.04
N ASN A 25 -13.27 -0.66 0.72
CA ASN A 25 -14.05 -1.53 1.59
C ASN A 25 -13.19 -2.72 2.02
N HIS A 26 -13.09 -2.94 3.32
CA HIS A 26 -12.40 -4.07 3.91
C HIS A 26 -13.38 -4.89 4.74
N SER A 27 -13.54 -6.16 4.38
CA SER A 27 -14.41 -7.09 5.10
C SER A 27 -13.62 -8.31 5.57
N LYS A 28 -13.80 -8.68 6.85
CA LYS A 28 -13.20 -9.86 7.45
C LYS A 28 -14.20 -10.54 8.39
N PHE A 29 -14.45 -11.84 8.17
CA PHE A 29 -15.40 -12.65 8.96
C PHE A 29 -16.79 -12.01 9.12
N GLY A 30 -17.31 -11.36 8.07
CA GLY A 30 -18.62 -10.71 8.08
C GLY A 30 -18.63 -9.26 8.58
N ASN A 31 -17.58 -8.79 9.26
CA ASN A 31 -17.43 -7.38 9.60
C ASN A 31 -16.91 -6.61 8.39
N SER A 32 -17.59 -5.52 8.04
CA SER A 32 -17.21 -4.66 6.92
C SER A 32 -16.94 -3.24 7.40
N ASN A 33 -15.89 -2.64 6.87
CA ASN A 33 -15.55 -1.24 7.09
C ASN A 33 -15.30 -0.57 5.73
N GLU A 34 -16.03 0.51 5.45
CA GLU A 34 -15.91 1.29 4.23
C GLU A 34 -15.30 2.66 4.57
N ILE A 35 -14.30 3.05 3.79
CA ILE A 35 -13.55 4.29 3.98
C ILE A 35 -13.44 5.01 2.65
N ASP A 36 -13.76 6.30 2.66
CA ASP A 36 -13.52 7.21 1.55
C ASP A 36 -12.17 7.89 1.73
N ILE A 37 -11.29 7.74 0.76
CA ILE A 37 -9.94 8.31 0.78
C ILE A 37 -9.85 9.37 -0.32
N PRO A 38 -9.90 10.68 0.00
CA PRO A 38 -9.67 11.75 -0.96
C PRO A 38 -8.29 11.64 -1.63
N PHE A 39 -8.17 12.05 -2.89
CA PHE A 39 -6.90 11.97 -3.61
C PHE A 39 -5.80 12.83 -2.99
N GLU A 40 -6.17 13.90 -2.30
CA GLU A 40 -5.26 14.76 -1.52
C GLU A 40 -4.55 13.99 -0.39
N ASN A 41 -5.19 12.94 0.13
CA ASN A 41 -4.67 12.13 1.22
C ASN A 41 -3.83 10.95 0.76
N ILE A 42 -3.64 10.76 -0.54
CA ILE A 42 -2.85 9.66 -1.10
C ILE A 42 -1.48 10.19 -1.53
N GLU A 43 -0.38 9.61 -1.05
CA GLU A 43 0.95 9.88 -1.57
C GLU A 43 1.22 9.11 -2.86
N GLY A 44 2.05 9.66 -3.77
CA GLY A 44 2.31 9.09 -5.10
C GLY A 44 3.26 7.89 -5.11
N GLU A 45 3.84 7.53 -3.96
CA GLU A 45 4.84 6.46 -3.88
C GLU A 45 4.24 5.14 -3.41
N LYS A 46 4.63 4.05 -4.08
CA LYS A 46 4.33 2.69 -3.66
C LYS A 46 5.59 1.98 -3.18
N VAL A 47 5.50 1.28 -2.06
CA VAL A 47 6.60 0.51 -1.48
C VAL A 47 6.20 -0.95 -1.37
N SER A 48 7.14 -1.85 -1.67
CA SER A 48 6.95 -3.28 -1.47
C SER A 48 6.92 -3.61 0.02
N HIS A 49 5.89 -4.31 0.48
CA HIS A 49 5.76 -4.73 1.87
C HIS A 49 5.37 -6.20 1.95
N LYS A 50 6.26 -7.01 2.54
CA LYS A 50 6.05 -8.45 2.71
C LYS A 50 5.82 -8.76 4.17
N ILE A 51 4.73 -9.45 4.46
CA ILE A 51 4.42 -9.95 5.79
C ILE A 51 4.65 -11.46 5.79
N SER A 52 5.55 -11.93 6.64
CA SER A 52 5.79 -13.36 6.89
C SER A 52 6.01 -13.58 8.37
N ASN A 53 5.36 -14.59 8.93
CA ASN A 53 5.56 -14.95 10.32
C ASN A 53 6.71 -15.96 10.44
N ASN A 54 7.94 -15.47 10.59
CA ASN A 54 9.13 -16.31 10.67
C ASN A 54 9.11 -17.23 11.92
N ASN A 55 8.37 -16.87 12.99
CA ASN A 55 8.22 -17.72 14.17
C ASN A 55 7.49 -19.02 13.82
N THR A 56 6.46 -18.96 12.95
CA THR A 56 5.75 -20.15 12.48
C THR A 56 6.67 -21.08 11.68
N LEU A 57 7.54 -20.51 10.83
CA LEU A 57 8.54 -21.27 10.09
C LEU A 57 9.54 -21.95 11.05
N PHE A 58 10.08 -21.18 11.98
CA PHE A 58 11.03 -21.68 12.99
C PHE A 58 10.41 -22.83 13.81
N PHE A 59 9.17 -22.66 14.24
CA PHE A 59 8.45 -23.68 15.00
C PHE A 59 8.24 -24.97 14.18
N SER A 60 7.89 -24.84 12.89
CA SER A 60 7.77 -25.99 11.98
C SER A 60 9.09 -26.75 11.88
N VAL A 61 10.22 -26.05 11.71
CA VAL A 61 11.56 -26.65 11.66
C VAL A 61 11.90 -27.40 12.95
N LEU A 62 11.59 -26.82 14.11
CA LEU A 62 11.79 -27.50 15.40
C LEU A 62 11.00 -28.79 15.50
N VAL A 63 9.74 -28.79 15.08
CA VAL A 63 8.89 -30.00 15.11
C VAL A 63 9.43 -31.06 14.16
N TYR A 64 9.98 -30.68 12.98
CA TYR A 64 10.68 -31.64 12.10
C TYR A 64 11.91 -32.23 12.74
N ILE A 65 12.73 -31.45 13.46
CA ILE A 65 13.90 -31.95 14.19
C ILE A 65 13.48 -33.00 15.23
N VAL A 66 12.39 -32.74 15.97
CA VAL A 66 11.86 -33.73 16.93
C VAL A 66 11.40 -34.99 16.21
N ALA A 67 10.69 -34.89 15.11
CA ALA A 67 10.24 -36.04 14.33
C ALA A 67 11.43 -36.91 13.84
N ILE A 68 12.49 -36.25 13.35
CA ILE A 68 13.72 -36.91 12.91
C ILE A 68 14.45 -37.59 14.08
N ALA A 69 14.56 -36.92 15.22
CA ALA A 69 15.21 -37.48 16.41
C ALA A 69 14.49 -38.74 16.94
N LEU A 70 13.16 -38.70 16.93
CA LEU A 70 12.32 -39.86 17.29
C LEU A 70 12.50 -41.01 16.27
N PHE A 71 12.59 -40.71 15.00
CA PHE A 71 12.83 -41.71 13.96
C PHE A 71 14.20 -42.36 14.10
N ILE A 72 15.28 -41.60 14.34
CA ILE A 72 16.64 -42.11 14.57
C ILE A 72 16.72 -42.95 15.85
N SER A 73 16.15 -42.45 16.95
CA SER A 73 16.10 -43.18 18.23
C SER A 73 15.46 -44.55 18.07
N LYS A 74 14.43 -44.63 17.27
CA LYS A 74 13.74 -45.88 16.96
C LYS A 74 14.60 -46.87 16.17
N ILE A 75 15.28 -46.41 15.09
CA ILE A 75 16.18 -47.26 14.32
C ILE A 75 17.23 -47.88 15.24
N ASN A 76 17.76 -47.09 16.16
CA ASN A 76 18.83 -47.55 17.07
C ASN A 76 18.34 -48.54 18.18
N ASN A 77 17.08 -48.38 18.61
CA ASN A 77 16.54 -49.15 19.74
C ASN A 77 15.62 -50.32 19.34
N GLY A 78 15.42 -50.57 18.04
CA GLY A 78 14.73 -51.75 17.52
C GLY A 78 13.21 -51.79 17.81
N GLY A 79 12.56 -50.68 17.96
CA GLY A 79 11.09 -50.64 18.20
C GLY A 79 10.24 -50.72 16.93
N ASP A 80 9.12 -51.42 16.97
CA ASP A 80 8.24 -51.66 15.79
C ASP A 80 7.29 -50.51 15.41
N ASP A 81 7.08 -49.53 16.26
CA ASP A 81 6.06 -48.48 16.06
C ASP A 81 6.60 -47.23 15.34
N GLN A 82 6.33 -47.07 14.05
CA GLN A 82 6.68 -45.87 13.26
C GLN A 82 5.67 -44.73 13.40
N SER A 83 4.55 -44.98 14.05
CA SER A 83 3.42 -44.05 14.08
C SER A 83 3.77 -42.70 14.73
N VAL A 84 4.58 -42.71 15.80
CA VAL A 84 4.91 -41.48 16.55
C VAL A 84 5.75 -40.51 15.75
N SER A 85 6.80 -40.97 15.06
CA SER A 85 7.63 -40.08 14.25
C SER A 85 6.88 -39.54 13.04
N LEU A 86 6.04 -40.39 12.39
CA LEU A 86 5.15 -39.97 11.30
C LEU A 86 4.12 -38.94 11.77
N PHE A 87 3.53 -39.11 12.93
CA PHE A 87 2.58 -38.17 13.51
C PHE A 87 3.19 -36.77 13.65
N TRP A 88 4.39 -36.67 14.23
CA TRP A 88 5.07 -35.38 14.35
C TRP A 88 5.50 -34.80 13.01
N ALA A 89 5.88 -35.61 12.03
CA ALA A 89 6.19 -35.15 10.68
C ALA A 89 4.95 -34.57 9.97
N VAL A 90 3.78 -35.18 10.14
CA VAL A 90 2.52 -34.65 9.62
C VAL A 90 2.17 -33.30 10.25
N ILE A 91 2.30 -33.19 11.60
CA ILE A 91 2.07 -31.91 12.29
C ILE A 91 3.03 -30.83 11.76
N ALA A 92 4.31 -31.11 11.61
CA ALA A 92 5.29 -30.18 11.08
C ALA A 92 4.90 -29.71 9.65
N THR A 93 4.44 -30.63 8.82
CA THR A 93 3.96 -30.35 7.45
C THR A 93 2.74 -29.42 7.46
N ILE A 94 1.78 -29.66 8.35
CA ILE A 94 0.60 -28.79 8.51
C ILE A 94 1.02 -27.39 8.92
N ILE A 95 1.93 -27.24 9.89
CA ILE A 95 2.45 -25.94 10.34
C ILE A 95 3.18 -25.23 9.20
N LEU A 96 3.98 -25.96 8.42
CA LEU A 96 4.68 -25.41 7.24
C LEU A 96 3.69 -24.96 6.15
N ALA A 97 2.66 -25.73 5.87
CA ALA A 97 1.60 -25.36 4.95
C ALA A 97 0.90 -24.08 5.42
N PHE A 98 0.55 -24.00 6.72
CA PHE A 98 -0.04 -22.82 7.32
C PHE A 98 0.86 -21.58 7.17
N TYR A 99 2.17 -21.70 7.34
CA TYR A 99 3.13 -20.63 7.07
C TYR A 99 3.04 -20.13 5.62
N TRP A 100 3.01 -21.04 4.66
CA TRP A 100 2.93 -20.68 3.23
C TRP A 100 1.64 -19.96 2.88
N PHE A 101 0.50 -20.42 3.40
CA PHE A 101 -0.81 -19.81 3.16
C PHE A 101 -0.94 -18.41 3.77
N ASN A 102 -0.26 -18.15 4.89
CA ASN A 102 -0.33 -16.87 5.59
C ASN A 102 0.75 -15.85 5.16
N ARG A 103 1.56 -16.17 4.16
CA ARG A 103 2.47 -15.17 3.56
C ARG A 103 1.68 -14.17 2.74
N ASP A 104 1.89 -12.88 3.05
CA ASP A 104 1.31 -11.78 2.31
C ASP A 104 2.39 -10.93 1.66
N ASP A 105 2.15 -10.52 0.42
CA ASP A 105 3.00 -9.60 -0.33
C ASP A 105 2.12 -8.45 -0.86
N PHE A 106 2.38 -7.25 -0.36
CA PHE A 106 1.59 -6.07 -0.63
C PHE A 106 2.39 -4.98 -1.34
N TRP A 107 1.69 -4.19 -2.13
CA TRP A 107 2.03 -2.81 -2.35
C TRP A 107 1.45 -1.98 -1.21
N LYS A 108 2.28 -1.12 -0.63
CA LYS A 108 1.95 -0.21 0.45
C LYS A 108 2.02 1.21 -0.11
N ILE A 109 0.90 1.91 -0.09
CA ILE A 109 0.78 3.31 -0.50
C ILE A 109 0.56 4.13 0.76
N LYS A 110 1.38 5.15 0.97
CA LYS A 110 1.29 5.99 2.15
C LYS A 110 0.14 6.99 2.02
N LEU A 111 -0.54 7.26 3.14
CA LEU A 111 -1.56 8.28 3.28
C LEU A 111 -1.02 9.42 4.17
N THR A 112 -1.56 10.63 3.99
CA THR A 112 -1.09 11.84 4.71
C THR A 112 -1.29 11.78 6.22
N ASP A 113 -2.21 10.97 6.72
CA ASP A 113 -2.47 10.72 8.14
C ASP A 113 -1.55 9.67 8.78
N ASN A 114 -0.43 9.33 8.13
CA ASN A 114 0.50 8.25 8.47
C ASN A 114 -0.10 6.83 8.43
N ASN A 115 -1.30 6.67 7.89
CA ASN A 115 -1.87 5.38 7.57
C ASN A 115 -1.33 4.86 6.21
N TYR A 116 -1.73 3.64 5.88
CA TYR A 116 -1.30 2.98 4.66
C TYR A 116 -2.43 2.21 4.00
N LEU A 117 -2.52 2.34 2.69
CA LEU A 117 -3.35 1.49 1.87
C LEU A 117 -2.53 0.25 1.44
N TYR A 118 -3.07 -0.95 1.68
CA TYR A 118 -2.43 -2.22 1.35
C TYR A 118 -3.15 -2.90 0.21
N ILE A 119 -2.47 -3.14 -0.90
CA ILE A 119 -2.99 -3.83 -2.09
C ILE A 119 -2.14 -5.08 -2.32
N HIS A 120 -2.75 -6.28 -2.33
CA HIS A 120 -2.03 -7.51 -2.64
C HIS A 120 -1.41 -7.44 -4.04
N LYS A 121 -0.13 -7.84 -4.17
CA LYS A 121 0.60 -7.80 -5.45
C LYS A 121 0.14 -8.82 -6.46
N ASN A 122 -0.32 -9.98 -6.00
CA ASN A 122 -0.54 -11.15 -6.83
C ASN A 122 -2.00 -11.64 -6.81
N ILE A 123 -2.94 -10.82 -6.38
CA ILE A 123 -4.36 -11.19 -6.30
C ILE A 123 -5.19 -10.16 -7.08
N PRO A 124 -5.98 -10.60 -8.04
CA PRO A 124 -6.19 -11.96 -8.56
C PRO A 124 -5.00 -12.53 -9.35
N ASN A 125 -4.17 -11.69 -9.95
CA ASN A 125 -2.88 -11.98 -10.58
C ASN A 125 -1.94 -10.77 -10.39
N LYS A 126 -0.74 -10.79 -10.96
CA LYS A 126 0.26 -9.73 -10.78
C LYS A 126 -0.09 -8.45 -11.54
N GLU A 127 -0.68 -8.55 -12.71
CA GLU A 127 -0.91 -7.43 -13.64
C GLU A 127 -2.06 -6.54 -13.19
N ILE A 128 -3.15 -7.12 -12.67
CA ILE A 128 -4.36 -6.37 -12.32
C ILE A 128 -4.11 -5.37 -11.18
N PRO A 129 -3.49 -5.74 -10.04
CA PRO A 129 -3.16 -4.78 -8.99
C PRO A 129 -2.17 -3.70 -9.45
N GLU A 130 -1.19 -4.08 -10.28
CA GLU A 130 -0.21 -3.13 -10.82
C GLU A 130 -0.88 -2.09 -11.72
N ASN A 131 -1.73 -2.52 -12.64
CA ASN A 131 -2.50 -1.63 -13.52
C ASN A 131 -3.44 -0.74 -12.72
N PHE A 132 -4.14 -1.30 -11.73
CA PHE A 132 -5.02 -0.53 -10.85
C PHE A 132 -4.26 0.57 -10.10
N ILE A 133 -3.08 0.26 -9.53
CA ILE A 133 -2.25 1.25 -8.82
C ILE A 133 -1.77 2.35 -9.78
N ASN A 134 -1.36 1.98 -10.99
CA ASN A 134 -0.94 2.96 -12.00
C ASN A 134 -2.10 3.89 -12.38
N SER A 135 -3.31 3.35 -12.58
CA SER A 135 -4.51 4.14 -12.82
C SER A 135 -4.87 5.04 -11.62
N LEU A 136 -4.78 4.52 -10.39
CA LEU A 136 -5.01 5.30 -9.17
C LEU A 136 -4.05 6.52 -9.11
N ILE A 137 -2.75 6.29 -9.30
CA ILE A 137 -1.75 7.35 -9.23
C ILE A 137 -1.94 8.35 -10.38
N SER A 138 -2.24 7.87 -11.60
CA SER A 138 -2.49 8.73 -12.75
C SER A 138 -3.70 9.64 -12.53
N LYS A 139 -4.87 9.08 -12.19
CA LYS A 139 -6.09 9.85 -11.91
C LYS A 139 -5.94 10.82 -10.76
N ARG A 140 -5.29 10.38 -9.68
CA ARG A 140 -4.97 11.23 -8.55
C ARG A 140 -4.12 12.43 -8.98
N ASN A 141 -3.04 12.18 -9.75
CA ASN A 141 -2.15 13.26 -10.20
C ASN A 141 -2.86 14.23 -11.15
N GLU A 142 -3.69 13.72 -12.06
CA GLU A 142 -4.51 14.53 -12.97
C GLU A 142 -5.46 15.43 -12.18
N TYR A 143 -6.26 14.87 -11.27
CA TYR A 143 -7.15 15.61 -10.40
C TYR A 143 -6.42 16.70 -9.59
N LEU A 144 -5.27 16.36 -9.00
CA LEU A 144 -4.51 17.32 -8.21
C LEU A 144 -3.91 18.45 -9.05
N LYS A 145 -3.46 18.16 -10.28
CA LYS A 145 -2.99 19.18 -11.23
C LYS A 145 -4.11 20.11 -11.66
N GLU A 146 -5.26 19.55 -12.00
CA GLU A 146 -6.43 20.34 -12.43
C GLU A 146 -6.95 21.27 -11.35
N ASN A 147 -6.85 20.89 -10.07
CA ASN A 147 -7.41 21.69 -8.98
C ASN A 147 -6.39 22.61 -8.28
N TYR A 148 -5.09 22.28 -8.30
CA TYR A 148 -4.09 22.97 -7.48
C TYR A 148 -2.88 23.50 -8.26
N LEU A 149 -2.73 23.18 -9.56
CA LEU A 149 -1.61 23.64 -10.40
C LEU A 149 -2.04 24.78 -11.34
N ILE A 150 -3.17 25.44 -11.05
CA ILE A 150 -3.69 26.57 -11.82
C ILE A 150 -3.04 27.85 -11.31
N ILE A 151 -2.71 28.75 -12.24
CA ILE A 151 -2.24 30.11 -11.94
C ILE A 151 -3.42 31.08 -12.11
N ASP A 152 -3.78 31.77 -11.04
CA ASP A 152 -4.84 32.78 -11.01
C ASP A 152 -4.23 34.10 -10.52
N GLU A 153 -4.33 35.15 -11.35
CA GLU A 153 -3.81 36.48 -11.04
C GLU A 153 -4.51 37.16 -9.82
N ASN A 154 -5.73 36.69 -9.49
CA ASN A 154 -6.51 37.20 -8.37
C ASN A 154 -6.16 36.51 -7.04
N LEU A 155 -5.42 35.41 -7.07
CA LEU A 155 -5.00 34.68 -5.88
C LEU A 155 -3.61 35.13 -5.41
N ASP A 156 -3.41 35.06 -4.09
CA ASP A 156 -2.13 35.38 -3.47
C ASP A 156 -1.00 34.48 -3.99
N TYR A 157 0.13 35.10 -4.34
CA TYR A 157 1.34 34.43 -4.82
C TYR A 157 1.84 33.33 -3.87
N GLN A 158 1.86 33.62 -2.55
CA GLN A 158 2.40 32.66 -1.57
C GLN A 158 1.50 31.44 -1.41
N SER A 159 0.20 31.61 -1.50
CA SER A 159 -0.78 30.52 -1.46
C SER A 159 -0.60 29.57 -2.64
N GLN A 160 -0.48 30.12 -3.86
CA GLN A 160 -0.26 29.32 -5.07
C GLN A 160 1.10 28.61 -5.02
N LEU A 161 2.17 29.30 -4.61
CA LEU A 161 3.49 28.69 -4.44
C LEU A 161 3.48 27.58 -3.40
N SER A 162 2.71 27.71 -2.33
CA SER A 162 2.55 26.66 -1.31
C SER A 162 1.87 25.43 -1.88
N ASN A 163 0.84 25.60 -2.72
CA ASN A 163 0.20 24.49 -3.43
C ASN A 163 1.18 23.76 -4.35
N PHE A 164 1.99 24.48 -5.12
CA PHE A 164 2.98 23.85 -6.01
C PHE A 164 4.06 23.08 -5.22
N LYS A 165 4.53 23.63 -4.10
CA LYS A 165 5.48 22.93 -3.22
C LYS A 165 4.86 21.66 -2.63
N TRP A 166 3.61 21.74 -2.20
CA TRP A 166 2.86 20.59 -1.70
C TRP A 166 2.68 19.51 -2.78
N LEU A 167 2.22 19.87 -3.99
CA LEU A 167 2.10 18.93 -5.11
C LEU A 167 3.41 18.20 -5.41
N LYS A 168 4.53 18.91 -5.39
CA LYS A 168 5.86 18.32 -5.55
C LYS A 168 6.20 17.38 -4.39
N SER A 169 5.89 17.76 -3.15
CA SER A 169 6.23 16.96 -1.96
C SER A 169 5.49 15.63 -1.89
N ILE A 170 4.26 15.59 -2.41
CA ILE A 170 3.45 14.37 -2.48
C ILE A 170 3.63 13.58 -3.80
N GLY A 171 4.55 14.02 -4.67
CA GLY A 171 4.84 13.35 -5.94
C GLY A 171 3.75 13.49 -7.00
N ALA A 172 2.88 14.51 -6.93
CA ALA A 172 1.87 14.78 -7.95
C ALA A 172 2.46 15.45 -9.19
N ILE A 173 3.52 16.23 -9.02
CA ILE A 173 4.30 16.86 -10.09
C ILE A 173 5.79 16.55 -9.94
N SER A 174 6.49 16.53 -11.06
CA SER A 174 7.94 16.37 -11.10
C SER A 174 8.67 17.66 -10.67
N LYS A 175 9.99 17.56 -10.44
CA LYS A 175 10.83 18.73 -10.17
C LYS A 175 10.82 19.69 -11.36
N ILE A 176 10.83 19.17 -12.58
CA ILE A 176 10.85 19.99 -13.81
C ILE A 176 9.53 20.75 -13.95
N GLU A 177 8.39 20.06 -13.83
CA GLU A 177 7.06 20.70 -13.87
C GLU A 177 6.90 21.77 -12.77
N PHE A 178 7.43 21.51 -11.58
CA PHE A 178 7.44 22.52 -10.51
C PHE A 178 8.24 23.77 -10.90
N GLU A 179 9.44 23.61 -11.45
CA GLU A 179 10.32 24.73 -11.86
C GLU A 179 9.68 25.56 -12.98
N GLU A 180 9.08 24.90 -13.97
CA GLU A 180 8.33 25.57 -15.05
C GLU A 180 7.15 26.39 -14.51
N LYS A 181 6.31 25.78 -13.69
CA LYS A 181 5.15 26.45 -13.08
C LYS A 181 5.54 27.54 -12.09
N TYR A 182 6.65 27.39 -11.38
CA TYR A 182 7.19 28.42 -10.51
C TYR A 182 7.63 29.66 -11.31
N LEU A 183 8.30 29.49 -12.43
CA LEU A 183 8.71 30.61 -13.32
C LEU A 183 7.50 31.30 -13.93
N GLU A 184 6.50 30.54 -14.38
CA GLU A 184 5.24 31.05 -14.91
C GLU A 184 4.50 31.87 -13.85
N LEU A 185 4.35 31.33 -12.61
CA LEU A 185 3.70 32.02 -11.49
C LEU A 185 4.43 33.35 -11.15
N LYS A 186 5.76 33.33 -11.16
CA LYS A 186 6.56 34.53 -10.88
C LYS A 186 6.44 35.60 -11.97
N ALA A 187 6.22 35.20 -13.21
CA ALA A 187 6.04 36.11 -14.33
C ALA A 187 4.61 36.72 -14.33
N THR A 188 3.59 35.90 -13.98
CA THR A 188 2.18 36.28 -14.05
C THR A 188 1.73 37.03 -12.79
N VAL A 189 2.06 36.51 -11.62
CA VAL A 189 1.65 37.10 -10.33
C VAL A 189 2.83 37.83 -9.71
N ASN A 190 2.79 39.16 -9.71
CA ASN A 190 3.88 39.97 -9.17
C ASN A 190 3.96 39.83 -7.64
N PRO A 191 5.02 39.23 -7.07
CA PRO A 191 5.17 39.03 -5.63
C PRO A 191 5.24 40.33 -4.81
N ARG A 192 5.41 41.50 -5.46
CA ARG A 192 5.45 42.83 -4.81
C ARG A 192 4.07 43.48 -4.67
N LYS A 193 3.03 42.94 -5.33
CA LYS A 193 1.64 43.46 -5.22
C LYS A 193 0.92 43.00 -3.95
N THR A 194 1.50 42.11 -3.17
CA THR A 194 0.94 41.63 -1.90
C THR A 194 1.32 42.50 -0.69
N ASP A 195 2.13 43.54 -0.88
CA ASP A 195 2.25 44.60 0.12
C ASP A 195 0.91 45.39 0.16
N ILE A 196 0.01 44.93 0.99
CA ILE A 196 -1.12 45.74 1.45
C ILE A 196 -0.49 46.90 2.21
N GLY A 197 -0.17 47.98 1.48
CA GLY A 197 0.28 49.23 2.08
C GLY A 197 -0.80 49.72 2.99
N PHE A 198 -0.61 49.60 4.29
CA PHE A 198 -1.25 50.49 5.23
C PHE A 198 -0.71 51.90 4.88
N GLY A 199 -1.47 52.63 4.09
CA GLY A 199 -1.20 54.01 3.75
C GLY A 199 -0.90 54.81 5.00
N LYS A 200 0.12 55.65 4.91
CA LYS A 200 0.45 56.67 5.86
C LYS A 200 -0.69 57.69 5.96
#